data_58f23b84ac615a8dc5b4a59194b8ebf9
#
_entry.id   58f23b84ac615a8dc5b4a59194b8ebf9
#
_cell.length_a   1.000
_cell.length_b   1.000
_cell.length_c   1.000
_cell.angle_alpha   90.00
_cell.angle_beta   90.00
_cell.angle_gamma   90.00
#
_symmetry.space_group_name_H-M   'P 1'
#
loop_
_entity.id
_entity.type
_entity.pdbx_description
1 polymer ?
#
loop_
_entity_poly.entity_id
_entity_poly.type
_entity_poly.pdbx_seq_one_letter_code
_entity_poly.pdbx_strand_id
1 'polypeptide(L)'
;ALDCLTQQAMWLVVHMTYARRVYTDGRNLTPQDFKTHPRGHTGGALNMVPAYAGLLALNHFTGQSRDWLMGQGHCVAAIDALQLLTGTATPERRRQYPLDDDGLSRFVADCYDTRLDNTGQRISTLGAHVNVHTAGARMEGGYLGFAGMQYAHMPLPGERLVAFLSDGAFEEQRGTDWAARWWRGEDTGLIAPVMIANGRR
;
A
#
# COMPACT_ATOMS: atom_id res chain seq x y z
N ALA A 1 15.05 12.96 7.21
CA ALA A 1 14.01 12.11 7.82
C ALA A 1 13.18 11.38 6.75
N LEU A 2 12.53 12.09 5.80
CA LEU A 2 11.68 11.46 4.79
C LEU A 2 12.44 10.47 3.89
N ASP A 3 13.62 10.84 3.41
CA ASP A 3 14.46 9.96 2.60
C ASP A 3 14.85 8.69 3.36
N CYS A 4 15.26 8.81 4.61
CA CYS A 4 15.58 7.67 5.47
C CYS A 4 14.36 6.74 5.65
N LEU A 5 13.19 7.30 5.95
CA LEU A 5 11.94 6.53 6.06
C LEU A 5 11.61 5.79 4.76
N THR A 6 11.75 6.47 3.63
CA THR A 6 11.50 5.89 2.31
C THR A 6 12.43 4.71 2.03
N GLN A 7 13.74 4.87 2.28
CA GLN A 7 14.72 3.80 2.12
C GLN A 7 14.44 2.61 3.03
N GLN A 8 14.17 2.86 4.31
CA GLN A 8 13.82 1.81 5.27
C GLN A 8 12.56 1.05 4.86
N ALA A 9 11.53 1.77 4.37
CA ALA A 9 10.32 1.13 3.89
C ALA A 9 10.55 0.29 2.62
N MET A 10 11.34 0.79 1.68
CA MET A 10 11.71 0.04 0.47
C MET A 10 12.49 -1.23 0.83
N TRP A 11 13.45 -1.11 1.75
CA TRP A 11 14.21 -2.26 2.26
C TRP A 11 13.28 -3.29 2.92
N LEU A 12 12.36 -2.83 3.78
CA LEU A 12 11.39 -3.71 4.44
C LEU A 12 10.46 -4.40 3.44
N VAL A 13 9.99 -3.70 2.40
CA VAL A 13 9.17 -4.28 1.33
C VAL A 13 9.88 -5.43 0.61
N VAL A 14 11.17 -5.31 0.34
CA VAL A 14 11.95 -6.41 -0.24
C VAL A 14 11.98 -7.61 0.70
N HIS A 15 12.21 -7.37 1.98
CA HIS A 15 12.21 -8.43 3.00
C HIS A 15 10.83 -9.09 3.14
N MET A 16 9.74 -8.32 3.07
CA MET A 16 8.37 -8.86 3.10
C MET A 16 8.12 -9.87 1.98
N THR A 17 8.74 -9.70 0.83
CA THR A 17 8.62 -10.67 -0.28
C THR A 17 9.52 -11.88 -0.11
N TYR A 18 10.79 -11.68 0.25
CA TYR A 18 11.82 -12.70 0.11
C TYR A 18 12.33 -13.30 1.42
N ALA A 19 12.26 -12.55 2.53
CA ALA A 19 12.88 -12.94 3.78
C ALA A 19 11.89 -13.47 4.83
N ARG A 20 12.43 -14.27 5.75
CA ARG A 20 11.76 -14.74 6.97
C ARG A 20 12.35 -14.08 8.22
N ARG A 21 13.52 -13.43 8.07
CA ARG A 21 14.25 -12.78 9.14
C ARG A 21 14.63 -11.36 8.75
N VAL A 22 14.70 -10.53 9.75
CA VAL A 22 15.21 -9.16 9.67
C VAL A 22 16.19 -8.98 10.81
N TYR A 23 17.30 -8.32 10.53
CA TYR A 23 18.31 -7.96 11.51
C TYR A 23 18.50 -6.44 11.46
N THR A 24 18.16 -5.77 12.54
CA THR A 24 18.22 -4.29 12.64
C THR A 24 19.65 -3.76 12.72
N ASP A 25 20.61 -4.61 13.03
CA ASP A 25 22.04 -4.29 13.01
C ASP A 25 22.66 -4.31 11.59
N GLY A 26 21.88 -4.71 10.57
CA GLY A 26 22.31 -4.71 9.18
C GLY A 26 23.20 -5.88 8.79
N ARG A 27 23.34 -6.92 9.62
CA ARG A 27 24.09 -8.12 9.24
C ARG A 27 23.44 -8.83 8.06
N ASN A 28 24.24 -9.54 7.29
CA ASN A 28 23.78 -10.26 6.11
C ASN A 28 22.84 -11.43 6.45
N LEU A 29 21.83 -11.60 5.60
CA LEU A 29 20.97 -12.79 5.64
C LEU A 29 21.72 -14.03 5.17
N THR A 30 21.44 -15.16 5.79
CA THR A 30 21.91 -16.49 5.38
C THR A 30 20.85 -17.16 4.50
N PRO A 31 21.18 -18.24 3.76
CA PRO A 31 20.19 -18.96 2.94
C PRO A 31 18.95 -19.41 3.72
N GLN A 32 19.08 -19.70 5.01
CA GLN A 32 17.97 -20.13 5.88
C GLN A 32 17.02 -19.00 6.24
N ASP A 33 17.45 -17.75 6.08
CA ASP A 33 16.64 -16.57 6.38
C ASP A 33 15.68 -16.20 5.25
N PHE A 34 15.75 -16.89 4.11
CA PHE A 34 14.88 -16.65 2.98
C PHE A 34 13.63 -17.55 2.99
N LYS A 35 12.54 -17.04 2.40
CA LYS A 35 11.31 -17.79 2.16
C LYS A 35 11.56 -18.86 1.09
N THR A 36 11.09 -20.08 1.33
CA THR A 36 11.16 -21.18 0.35
C THR A 36 10.33 -20.86 -0.91
N HIS A 37 9.20 -20.18 -0.72
CA HIS A 37 8.29 -19.80 -1.79
C HIS A 37 7.96 -18.30 -1.66
N PRO A 38 8.83 -17.41 -2.16
CA PRO A 38 8.58 -15.98 -2.14
C PRO A 38 7.27 -15.63 -2.85
N ARG A 39 6.49 -14.76 -2.24
CA ARG A 39 5.24 -14.25 -2.81
C ARG A 39 5.17 -12.74 -2.63
N GLY A 40 4.52 -12.07 -3.56
CA GLY A 40 4.32 -10.64 -3.52
C GLY A 40 4.72 -9.95 -4.82
N HIS A 41 4.41 -8.69 -4.92
CA HIS A 41 4.72 -7.86 -6.08
C HIS A 41 5.67 -6.74 -5.68
N THR A 42 6.96 -7.08 -5.58
CA THR A 42 7.99 -6.16 -5.09
C THR A 42 8.10 -4.88 -5.94
N GLY A 43 8.06 -5.01 -7.27
CA GLY A 43 8.21 -3.85 -8.17
C GLY A 43 7.14 -2.79 -7.96
N GLY A 44 5.87 -3.17 -7.94
CA GLY A 44 4.77 -2.25 -7.68
C GLY A 44 4.83 -1.64 -6.28
N ALA A 45 5.13 -2.46 -5.27
CA ALA A 45 5.24 -1.98 -3.90
C ALA A 45 6.41 -1.00 -3.71
N LEU A 46 7.58 -1.26 -4.31
CA LEU A 46 8.71 -0.34 -4.26
C LEU A 46 8.38 1.03 -4.87
N ASN A 47 7.66 1.05 -6.00
CA ASN A 47 7.23 2.31 -6.61
C ASN A 47 6.15 3.03 -5.79
N MET A 48 5.33 2.29 -5.05
CA MET A 48 4.31 2.87 -4.17
C MET A 48 4.90 3.53 -2.91
N VAL A 49 6.03 3.04 -2.40
CA VAL A 49 6.64 3.56 -1.17
C VAL A 49 6.89 5.07 -1.22
N PRO A 50 7.61 5.64 -2.23
CA PRO A 50 7.84 7.08 -2.25
C PRO A 50 6.55 7.89 -2.41
N ALA A 51 5.57 7.39 -3.14
CA ALA A 51 4.28 8.07 -3.33
C ALA A 51 3.50 8.17 -2.01
N TYR A 52 3.39 7.06 -1.28
CA TYR A 52 2.67 7.06 -0.01
C TYR A 52 3.46 7.78 1.11
N ALA A 53 4.78 7.64 1.16
CA ALA A 53 5.61 8.41 2.06
C ALA A 53 5.48 9.94 1.83
N GLY A 54 5.42 10.35 0.56
CA GLY A 54 5.16 11.73 0.16
C GLY A 54 3.79 12.24 0.64
N LEU A 55 2.74 11.43 0.52
CA LEU A 55 1.41 11.79 1.05
C LEU A 55 1.44 11.96 2.57
N LEU A 56 2.07 11.05 3.31
CA LEU A 56 2.20 11.14 4.77
C LEU A 56 2.96 12.41 5.17
N ALA A 57 4.05 12.69 4.48
CA ALA A 57 4.83 13.92 4.69
C ALA A 57 4.02 15.18 4.40
N LEU A 58 3.28 15.19 3.28
CA LEU A 58 2.42 16.30 2.90
C LEU A 58 1.34 16.56 3.97
N ASN A 59 0.69 15.52 4.45
CA ASN A 59 -0.29 15.62 5.53
C ASN A 59 0.35 16.17 6.81
N HIS A 60 1.51 15.67 7.17
CA HIS A 60 2.23 16.12 8.37
C HIS A 60 2.64 17.60 8.27
N PHE A 61 3.27 18.01 7.17
CA PHE A 61 3.78 19.39 7.02
C PHE A 61 2.68 20.44 6.84
N THR A 62 1.56 20.05 6.25
CA THR A 62 0.44 20.98 6.05
C THR A 62 -0.55 21.01 7.19
N GLY A 63 -0.48 20.05 8.13
CA GLY A 63 -1.48 19.87 9.17
C GLY A 63 -2.88 19.48 8.63
N GLN A 64 -2.96 19.09 7.36
CA GLN A 64 -4.21 18.70 6.71
C GLN A 64 -4.19 17.20 6.39
N SER A 65 -5.12 16.45 6.95
CA SER A 65 -5.33 15.06 6.56
C SER A 65 -6.00 15.00 5.18
N ARG A 66 -5.44 14.20 4.32
CA ARG A 66 -6.03 13.83 3.01
C ARG A 66 -6.28 12.35 3.03
N ASP A 67 -7.50 11.97 2.77
CA ASP A 67 -7.84 10.57 2.61
C ASP A 67 -7.21 10.03 1.32
N TRP A 68 -7.07 8.73 1.27
CA TRP A 68 -6.49 8.06 0.13
C TRP A 68 -7.16 6.72 -0.14
N LEU A 69 -7.10 6.31 -1.39
CA LEU A 69 -7.44 4.96 -1.77
C LEU A 69 -6.39 4.38 -2.71
N MET A 70 -6.32 3.07 -2.77
CA MET A 70 -5.36 2.35 -3.60
C MET A 70 -6.09 1.34 -4.49
N GLY A 71 -6.06 1.58 -5.79
CA GLY A 71 -6.64 0.68 -6.80
C GLY A 71 -5.78 -0.56 -7.11
N GLN A 72 -4.52 -0.58 -6.67
CA GLN A 72 -3.60 -1.69 -6.92
C GLN A 72 -3.24 -2.44 -5.63
N GLY A 73 -4.05 -3.41 -5.25
CA GLY A 73 -3.83 -4.17 -4.01
C GLY A 73 -2.53 -4.95 -3.92
N HIS A 74 -1.89 -5.23 -5.04
CA HIS A 74 -0.58 -5.86 -5.06
C HIS A 74 0.53 -4.98 -4.48
N CYS A 75 0.28 -3.69 -4.25
CA CYS A 75 1.21 -2.74 -3.64
C CYS A 75 1.01 -2.58 -2.12
N VAL A 76 0.12 -3.35 -1.49
CA VAL A 76 -0.21 -3.23 -0.07
C VAL A 76 1.00 -3.31 0.87
N ALA A 77 2.05 -4.02 0.49
CA ALA A 77 3.27 -4.12 1.28
C ALA A 77 3.90 -2.75 1.57
N ALA A 78 3.80 -1.80 0.63
CA ALA A 78 4.28 -0.43 0.85
C ALA A 78 3.51 0.29 1.97
N ILE A 79 2.19 0.11 1.98
CA ILE A 79 1.31 0.72 2.99
C ILE A 79 1.61 0.10 4.37
N ASP A 80 1.62 -1.22 4.46
CA ASP A 80 1.87 -1.94 5.71
C ASP A 80 3.25 -1.58 6.29
N ALA A 81 4.29 -1.53 5.45
CA ALA A 81 5.65 -1.15 5.88
C ALA A 81 5.70 0.29 6.42
N LEU A 82 5.14 1.25 5.69
CA LEU A 82 5.15 2.66 6.11
C LEU A 82 4.30 2.89 7.36
N GLN A 83 3.13 2.28 7.47
CA GLN A 83 2.30 2.37 8.66
C GLN A 83 2.99 1.81 9.90
N LEU A 84 3.72 0.70 9.75
CA LEU A 84 4.49 0.15 10.86
C LEU A 84 5.63 1.09 11.28
N LEU A 85 6.44 1.55 10.33
CA LEU A 85 7.60 2.40 10.58
C LEU A 85 7.24 3.80 11.12
N THR A 86 6.10 4.35 10.71
CA THR A 86 5.60 5.64 11.21
C THR A 86 4.80 5.54 12.50
N GLY A 87 4.52 4.33 12.98
CA GLY A 87 3.70 4.10 14.16
C GLY A 87 2.20 4.41 13.96
N THR A 88 1.75 4.56 12.71
CA THR A 88 0.33 4.80 12.37
C THR A 88 -0.47 3.50 12.20
N ALA A 89 0.18 2.35 12.26
CA ALA A 89 -0.50 1.06 12.36
C ALA A 89 -1.34 0.96 13.64
N THR A 90 -2.38 0.12 13.61
CA THR A 90 -3.26 -0.07 14.78
C THR A 90 -2.47 -0.49 16.02
N PRO A 91 -2.96 -0.19 17.23
CA PRO A 91 -2.29 -0.61 18.47
C PRO A 91 -2.03 -2.12 18.53
N GLU A 92 -2.96 -2.94 18.02
CA GLU A 92 -2.84 -4.40 17.94
C GLU A 92 -1.64 -4.80 17.06
N ARG A 93 -1.54 -4.23 15.85
CA ARG A 93 -0.43 -4.48 14.93
C ARG A 93 0.91 -4.06 15.52
N ARG A 94 0.98 -2.90 16.15
CA ARG A 94 2.22 -2.44 16.81
C ARG A 94 2.67 -3.35 17.94
N ARG A 95 1.73 -3.92 18.70
CA ARG A 95 2.05 -4.94 19.72
C ARG A 95 2.49 -6.26 19.12
N GLN A 96 1.89 -6.65 18.00
CA GLN A 96 2.23 -7.89 17.29
C GLN A 96 3.61 -7.81 16.62
N TYR A 97 3.95 -6.62 16.10
CA TYR A 97 5.15 -6.38 15.32
C TYR A 97 5.95 -5.19 15.89
N PRO A 98 6.61 -5.35 17.04
CA PRO A 98 7.53 -4.33 17.55
C PRO A 98 8.69 -4.11 16.58
N LEU A 99 9.30 -2.90 16.64
CA LEU A 99 10.40 -2.51 15.74
C LEU A 99 11.75 -3.05 16.24
N ASP A 100 11.82 -4.35 16.48
CA ASP A 100 13.03 -5.09 16.81
C ASP A 100 13.20 -6.29 15.86
N ASP A 101 14.30 -7.03 15.98
CA ASP A 101 14.61 -8.17 15.11
C ASP A 101 13.50 -9.23 15.10
N ASP A 102 12.91 -9.52 16.23
CA ASP A 102 11.87 -10.56 16.35
C ASP A 102 10.52 -10.07 15.79
N GLY A 103 10.14 -8.84 16.09
CA GLY A 103 8.90 -8.24 15.59
C GLY A 103 8.94 -8.03 14.08
N LEU A 104 10.03 -7.49 13.56
CA LEU A 104 10.21 -7.29 12.12
C LEU A 104 10.35 -8.63 11.37
N SER A 105 11.03 -9.62 11.96
CA SER A 105 11.09 -10.98 11.39
C SER A 105 9.70 -11.60 11.29
N ARG A 106 8.89 -11.47 12.33
CA ARG A 106 7.50 -11.92 12.32
C ARG A 106 6.68 -11.17 11.26
N PHE A 107 6.83 -9.87 11.19
CA PHE A 107 6.15 -9.03 10.21
C PHE A 107 6.43 -9.48 8.77
N VAL A 108 7.69 -9.67 8.39
CA VAL A 108 8.04 -10.12 7.04
C VAL A 108 7.63 -11.57 6.78
N ALA A 109 7.71 -12.46 7.78
CA ALA A 109 7.29 -13.85 7.65
C ALA A 109 5.78 -13.98 7.42
N ASP A 110 4.98 -13.17 8.11
CA ASP A 110 3.51 -13.19 8.02
C ASP A 110 3.01 -12.53 6.73
N CYS A 111 3.82 -11.71 6.06
CA CYS A 111 3.43 -11.06 4.83
C CYS A 111 3.18 -12.11 3.73
N TYR A 112 2.01 -12.05 3.10
CA TYR A 112 1.52 -13.04 2.12
C TYR A 112 1.38 -14.47 2.66
N ASP A 113 1.37 -14.66 3.98
CA ASP A 113 1.05 -15.95 4.58
C ASP A 113 -0.41 -16.31 4.29
N THR A 114 -0.61 -17.52 3.80
CA THR A 114 -1.94 -18.04 3.44
C THR A 114 -2.46 -19.06 4.44
N ARG A 115 -1.72 -19.33 5.53
CA ARG A 115 -2.18 -20.26 6.56
C ARG A 115 -3.46 -19.76 7.21
N LEU A 116 -4.32 -20.70 7.51
CA LEU A 116 -5.57 -20.46 8.24
C LEU A 116 -5.43 -21.02 9.65
N ASP A 117 -6.14 -20.40 10.58
CA ASP A 117 -6.30 -20.95 11.92
C ASP A 117 -7.38 -22.05 11.92
N ASN A 118 -7.63 -22.61 13.10
CA ASN A 118 -8.64 -23.65 13.29
C ASN A 118 -10.09 -23.18 13.07
N THR A 119 -10.31 -21.87 12.92
CA THR A 119 -11.63 -21.29 12.59
C THR A 119 -11.77 -20.97 11.09
N GLY A 120 -10.72 -21.22 10.29
CA GLY A 120 -10.69 -20.90 8.87
C GLY A 120 -10.34 -19.44 8.58
N GLN A 121 -9.93 -18.67 9.58
CA GLN A 121 -9.47 -17.30 9.39
C GLN A 121 -7.96 -17.26 9.09
N ARG A 122 -7.53 -16.23 8.35
CA ARG A 122 -6.11 -16.03 8.08
C ARG A 122 -5.37 -15.66 9.36
N ILE A 123 -4.23 -16.33 9.59
CA ILE A 123 -3.33 -16.04 10.71
C ILE A 123 -2.68 -14.66 10.51
N SER A 124 -2.30 -14.36 9.27
CA SER A 124 -1.71 -13.05 8.96
C SER A 124 -2.79 -11.97 8.89
N THR A 125 -2.55 -10.86 9.57
CA THR A 125 -3.39 -9.66 9.53
C THR A 125 -2.93 -8.64 8.49
N LEU A 126 -1.81 -8.91 7.81
CA LEU A 126 -1.25 -8.00 6.81
C LEU A 126 -2.06 -8.05 5.52
N GLY A 127 -2.39 -6.88 4.99
CA GLY A 127 -3.18 -6.76 3.78
C GLY A 127 -4.60 -7.29 3.87
N ALA A 128 -5.18 -7.33 5.07
CA ALA A 128 -6.47 -7.96 5.31
C ALA A 128 -7.63 -7.31 4.53
N HIS A 129 -7.59 -6.01 4.34
CA HIS A 129 -8.63 -5.24 3.65
C HIS A 129 -8.29 -4.94 2.19
N VAL A 130 -7.00 -4.92 1.84
CA VAL A 130 -6.52 -4.68 0.48
C VAL A 130 -5.46 -5.73 0.16
N ASN A 131 -5.73 -6.62 -0.76
CA ASN A 131 -4.82 -7.70 -1.13
C ASN A 131 -4.93 -8.02 -2.62
N VAL A 132 -3.99 -8.81 -3.14
CA VAL A 132 -3.90 -9.19 -4.55
C VAL A 132 -5.14 -9.87 -5.11
N HIS A 133 -6.01 -10.39 -4.27
CA HIS A 133 -7.22 -11.10 -4.69
C HIS A 133 -8.46 -10.21 -4.71
N THR A 134 -8.46 -9.12 -3.92
CA THR A 134 -9.62 -8.24 -3.76
C THR A 134 -9.44 -6.86 -4.35
N ALA A 135 -8.20 -6.42 -4.49
CA ALA A 135 -7.88 -5.13 -5.08
C ALA A 135 -7.37 -5.31 -6.52
N GLY A 136 -7.27 -4.25 -7.23
CA GLY A 136 -6.97 -4.24 -8.65
C GLY A 136 -8.25 -4.29 -9.45
N ALA A 137 -8.44 -5.30 -10.23
CA ALA A 137 -9.47 -5.36 -11.26
C ALA A 137 -10.92 -5.06 -10.84
N ARG A 138 -11.26 -5.12 -9.57
CA ARG A 138 -12.64 -4.92 -9.10
C ARG A 138 -12.84 -3.70 -8.22
N MET A 139 -11.78 -3.01 -7.89
CA MET A 139 -11.89 -1.91 -6.94
C MET A 139 -11.59 -0.59 -7.63
N GLU A 140 -12.53 0.26 -7.52
CA GLU A 140 -12.42 1.69 -7.64
C GLU A 140 -11.71 2.17 -8.89
N GLY A 141 -10.52 2.68 -8.71
CA GLY A 141 -9.75 3.30 -9.76
C GLY A 141 -9.49 2.39 -10.95
N GLY A 142 -9.45 1.09 -10.72
CA GLY A 142 -9.26 0.14 -11.78
C GLY A 142 -10.43 0.08 -12.77
N TYR A 143 -11.66 0.09 -12.31
CA TYR A 143 -12.85 -0.09 -13.15
C TYR A 143 -13.71 1.13 -13.34
N LEU A 144 -13.77 1.97 -12.32
CA LEU A 144 -14.72 3.07 -12.30
C LEU A 144 -14.19 4.32 -12.98
N GLY A 145 -12.85 4.44 -13.12
CA GLY A 145 -12.24 5.69 -13.54
C GLY A 145 -12.49 6.81 -12.53
N PHE A 146 -12.15 8.01 -12.88
CA PHE A 146 -12.28 9.14 -11.97
C PHE A 146 -13.72 9.51 -11.66
N ALA A 147 -14.60 9.43 -12.65
CA ALA A 147 -16.02 9.70 -12.45
C ALA A 147 -16.63 8.71 -11.44
N GLY A 148 -16.33 7.42 -11.61
CA GLY A 148 -16.80 6.39 -10.70
C GLY A 148 -16.22 6.52 -9.30
N MET A 149 -14.93 6.83 -9.17
CA MET A 149 -14.30 7.09 -7.88
C MET A 149 -14.93 8.29 -7.18
N GLN A 150 -15.14 9.38 -7.88
CA GLN A 150 -15.79 10.56 -7.34
C GLN A 150 -17.21 10.28 -6.88
N TYR A 151 -17.96 9.50 -7.66
CA TYR A 151 -19.31 9.09 -7.29
C TYR A 151 -19.32 8.13 -6.11
N ALA A 152 -18.46 7.12 -6.11
CA ALA A 152 -18.42 6.08 -5.07
C ALA A 152 -17.93 6.61 -3.72
N HIS A 153 -16.95 7.49 -3.73
CA HIS A 153 -16.34 8.04 -2.51
C HIS A 153 -16.89 9.43 -2.15
N MET A 154 -17.56 10.09 -3.09
CA MET A 154 -18.27 11.35 -2.90
C MET A 154 -17.58 12.32 -1.93
N PRO A 155 -16.32 12.73 -2.18
CA PRO A 155 -15.69 13.70 -1.31
C PRO A 155 -16.52 14.98 -1.27
N LEU A 156 -16.65 15.55 -0.10
CA LEU A 156 -17.42 16.79 0.09
C LEU A 156 -16.64 17.99 -0.45
N PRO A 157 -17.33 19.11 -0.77
CA PRO A 157 -16.65 20.34 -1.18
C PRO A 157 -15.55 20.72 -0.18
N GLY A 158 -14.35 20.98 -0.68
CA GLY A 158 -13.17 21.29 0.12
C GLY A 158 -12.36 20.07 0.57
N GLU A 159 -12.89 18.85 0.50
CA GLU A 159 -12.13 17.64 0.76
C GLU A 159 -11.26 17.23 -0.41
N ARG A 160 -10.22 16.47 -0.12
CA ARG A 160 -9.27 15.97 -1.12
C ARG A 160 -9.00 14.50 -0.88
N LEU A 161 -9.29 13.69 -1.90
CA LEU A 161 -8.99 12.26 -1.93
C LEU A 161 -7.80 12.02 -2.87
N VAL A 162 -6.79 11.33 -2.40
CA VAL A 162 -5.66 10.90 -3.24
C VAL A 162 -5.90 9.47 -3.71
N ALA A 163 -5.93 9.25 -5.02
CA ALA A 163 -6.11 7.93 -5.61
C ALA A 163 -4.80 7.41 -6.20
N PHE A 164 -4.24 6.35 -5.61
CA PHE A 164 -3.09 5.66 -6.15
C PHE A 164 -3.52 4.63 -7.17
N LEU A 165 -3.02 4.73 -8.39
CA LEU A 165 -3.40 3.91 -9.52
C LEU A 165 -2.18 3.24 -10.12
N SER A 166 -2.33 2.02 -10.66
CA SER A 166 -1.29 1.39 -11.46
C SER A 166 -1.47 1.71 -12.94
N ASP A 167 -0.36 1.69 -13.68
CA ASP A 167 -0.35 1.82 -15.12
C ASP A 167 -1.16 0.71 -15.81
N GLY A 168 -1.00 -0.53 -15.37
CA GLY A 168 -1.78 -1.66 -15.92
C GLY A 168 -3.29 -1.50 -15.68
N ALA A 169 -3.71 -1.12 -14.48
CA ALA A 169 -5.12 -0.87 -14.20
C ALA A 169 -5.67 0.28 -15.05
N PHE A 170 -4.87 1.32 -15.29
CA PHE A 170 -5.25 2.42 -16.16
C PHE A 170 -5.43 1.98 -17.62
N GLU A 171 -4.52 1.15 -18.14
CA GLU A 171 -4.61 0.63 -19.51
C GLU A 171 -5.80 -0.32 -19.72
N GLU A 172 -6.16 -1.11 -18.71
CA GLU A 172 -7.30 -2.03 -18.75
C GLU A 172 -8.65 -1.30 -18.73
N GLN A 173 -8.67 -0.05 -18.40
CA GLN A 173 -9.86 0.80 -18.29
C GLN A 173 -10.34 1.38 -19.61
N ARG A 174 -10.15 0.68 -20.70
CA ARG A 174 -10.63 1.11 -22.03
C ARG A 174 -12.13 1.38 -21.98
N GLY A 175 -12.49 2.63 -22.26
CA GLY A 175 -13.88 3.08 -22.27
C GLY A 175 -14.41 3.61 -20.93
N THR A 176 -13.63 3.54 -19.85
CA THR A 176 -13.97 4.23 -18.61
C THR A 176 -13.69 5.72 -18.75
N ASP A 177 -14.55 6.52 -18.20
CA ASP A 177 -14.42 7.98 -18.33
C ASP A 177 -13.37 8.54 -17.36
N TRP A 178 -12.22 8.89 -17.91
CA TRP A 178 -11.14 9.59 -17.22
C TRP A 178 -11.16 11.10 -17.51
N ALA A 179 -12.24 11.62 -18.08
CA ALA A 179 -12.32 13.01 -18.48
C ALA A 179 -12.44 13.94 -17.28
N ALA A 180 -11.67 15.01 -17.31
CA ALA A 180 -11.65 16.04 -16.26
C ALA A 180 -13.01 16.75 -16.07
N ARG A 181 -13.91 16.64 -17.04
CA ARG A 181 -15.26 17.24 -16.96
C ARG A 181 -16.10 16.77 -15.76
N TRP A 182 -15.75 15.61 -15.19
CA TRP A 182 -16.42 15.09 -14.02
C TRP A 182 -15.85 15.62 -12.69
N TRP A 183 -14.77 16.37 -12.77
CA TRP A 183 -14.06 16.90 -11.61
C TRP A 183 -14.54 18.31 -11.29
N ARG A 184 -15.66 18.37 -10.67
CA ARG A 184 -16.30 19.63 -10.34
C ARG A 184 -16.04 19.92 -8.87
N GLY A 185 -14.91 20.53 -8.57
CA GLY A 185 -14.51 20.90 -7.22
C GLY A 185 -15.47 21.87 -6.53
N GLU A 186 -16.37 22.47 -7.27
CA GLU A 186 -17.41 23.37 -6.76
C GLU A 186 -18.56 22.59 -6.11
N ASP A 187 -18.93 21.43 -6.70
CA ASP A 187 -20.05 20.62 -6.25
C ASP A 187 -19.60 19.48 -5.32
N THR A 188 -18.37 19.01 -5.52
CA THR A 188 -17.79 17.87 -4.82
C THR A 188 -16.35 18.19 -4.44
N GLY A 189 -15.72 17.35 -3.62
CA GLY A 189 -14.29 17.44 -3.36
C GLY A 189 -13.45 17.06 -4.56
N LEU A 190 -12.14 17.20 -4.43
CA LEU A 190 -11.16 16.91 -5.47
C LEU A 190 -10.57 15.53 -5.28
N ILE A 191 -10.56 14.72 -6.35
CA ILE A 191 -9.75 13.49 -6.43
C ILE A 191 -8.45 13.79 -7.16
N ALA A 192 -7.33 13.59 -6.49
CA ALA A 192 -5.99 13.76 -7.05
C ALA A 192 -5.41 12.39 -7.42
N PRO A 193 -5.29 12.05 -8.71
CA PRO A 193 -4.69 10.79 -9.12
C PRO A 193 -3.17 10.81 -8.99
N VAL A 194 -2.62 9.71 -8.49
CA VAL A 194 -1.17 9.44 -8.48
C VAL A 194 -0.94 8.12 -9.20
N MET A 195 -0.37 8.21 -10.40
CA MET A 195 -0.06 7.04 -11.21
C MET A 195 1.24 6.39 -10.75
N ILE A 196 1.19 5.11 -10.44
CA ILE A 196 2.35 4.28 -10.12
C ILE A 196 2.77 3.53 -11.39
N ALA A 197 3.65 4.16 -12.14
CA ALA A 197 4.14 3.61 -13.41
C ALA A 197 5.35 2.71 -13.16
N ASN A 198 5.14 1.40 -13.14
CA ASN A 198 6.21 0.41 -12.95
C ASN A 198 6.70 -0.21 -14.28
N GLY A 199 6.13 0.18 -15.40
CA GLY A 199 6.50 -0.27 -16.74
C GLY A 199 6.18 -1.73 -17.05
N ARG A 200 5.31 -2.35 -16.27
CA ARG A 200 4.84 -3.72 -16.53
C ARG A 200 3.39 -3.68 -16.97
N ARG A 201 3.17 -4.29 -18.10
CA ARG A 201 1.85 -4.55 -18.68
C ARG A 201 1.39 -5.95 -18.34
#